data_4d72d97d9c54ee9c17a13fb718efd88c
#
_entry.id   4d72d97d9c54ee9c17a13fb718efd88c
#
_cell.length_a   1.000
_cell.length_b   1.000
_cell.length_c   1.000
_cell.angle_alpha   90.00
_cell.angle_beta   90.00
_cell.angle_gamma   90.00
#
_symmetry.space_group_name_H-M   'P 1'
#
loop_
_entity.id
_entity.type
_entity.pdbx_description
1 polymer ?
#
loop_
_entity_poly.entity_id
_entity_poly.type
_entity_poly.pdbx_seq_one_letter_code
_entity_poly.pdbx_strand_id
1 'polypeptide(L)'
;MKHILLLFAAAALLLAAAGCRQTDVRTARVEVPTVINEACEKRVRAALAPLKGVQLDTLAVTNGVLTVRYDSMMLGLKNIEHAIKDAGFDANEFPADPEALRKLPQECLPPASAN
;
A
#
# COMPACT_ATOMS: atom_id res chain seq x y z
N MET A 1 25.66 4.74 46.78
CA MET A 1 25.47 3.50 46.03
C MET A 1 24.03 3.18 45.71
N LYS A 2 23.11 3.30 46.66
CA LYS A 2 21.69 2.98 46.44
C LYS A 2 21.03 3.86 45.37
N HIS A 3 21.38 5.15 45.27
CA HIS A 3 20.82 6.08 44.27
C HIS A 3 21.30 5.79 42.84
N ILE A 4 22.53 5.29 42.65
CA ILE A 4 23.09 4.93 41.38
C ILE A 4 22.40 3.68 40.81
N LEU A 5 22.12 2.68 41.66
CA LEU A 5 21.37 1.49 41.26
C LEU A 5 19.93 1.82 40.81
N LEU A 6 19.26 2.74 41.51
CA LEU A 6 17.92 3.22 41.16
C LEU A 6 17.91 3.93 39.81
N LEU A 7 18.92 4.74 39.52
CA LEU A 7 19.06 5.44 38.23
C LEU A 7 19.29 4.46 37.07
N PHE A 8 20.08 3.43 37.27
CA PHE A 8 20.29 2.38 36.25
C PHE A 8 19.03 1.57 35.99
N ALA A 9 18.26 1.27 37.01
CA ALA A 9 16.99 0.55 36.86
C ALA A 9 15.94 1.38 36.10
N ALA A 10 15.87 2.68 36.35
CA ALA A 10 14.96 3.58 35.62
C ALA A 10 15.35 3.71 34.14
N ALA A 11 16.65 3.81 33.85
CA ALA A 11 17.15 3.86 32.47
C ALA A 11 16.86 2.57 31.68
N ALA A 12 16.99 1.40 32.34
CA ALA A 12 16.67 0.12 31.72
C ALA A 12 15.18 -0.02 31.39
N LEU A 13 14.30 0.50 32.25
CA LEU A 13 12.86 0.49 32.03
C LEU A 13 12.45 1.38 30.83
N LEU A 14 13.09 2.53 30.69
CA LEU A 14 12.84 3.44 29.56
C LEU A 14 13.28 2.83 28.22
N LEU A 15 14.40 2.11 28.20
CA LEU A 15 14.88 1.41 27.01
C LEU A 15 13.96 0.25 26.61
N ALA A 16 13.40 -0.49 27.58
CA ALA A 16 12.46 -1.57 27.31
C ALA A 16 11.14 -1.03 26.73
N ALA A 17 10.66 0.13 27.16
CA ALA A 17 9.47 0.77 26.61
C ALA A 17 9.66 1.25 25.17
N ALA A 18 10.87 1.70 24.81
CA ALA A 18 11.19 2.12 23.44
C ALA A 18 11.25 0.94 22.45
N GLY A 19 11.51 -0.29 22.93
CA GLY A 19 11.57 -1.50 22.10
C GLY A 19 10.21 -2.11 21.74
N CYS A 20 9.08 -1.56 22.25
CA CYS A 20 7.75 -2.10 22.02
C CYS A 20 7.07 -1.62 20.75
N ARG A 21 7.71 -0.76 19.93
CA ARG A 21 7.18 -0.34 18.63
C ARG A 21 7.50 -1.40 17.61
N GLN A 22 6.48 -2.19 17.24
CA GLN A 22 6.62 -3.20 16.21
C GLN A 22 6.07 -2.66 14.89
N THR A 23 6.92 -2.66 13.88
CA THR A 23 6.54 -2.46 12.50
C THR A 23 7.01 -3.68 11.72
N ASP A 24 6.22 -4.12 10.75
CA ASP A 24 6.60 -5.22 9.87
C ASP A 24 6.39 -4.76 8.42
N VAL A 25 7.42 -4.14 7.86
CA VAL A 25 7.35 -3.58 6.51
C VAL A 25 7.58 -4.69 5.49
N ARG A 26 6.62 -4.87 4.61
CA ARG A 26 6.67 -5.83 3.50
C ARG A 26 6.50 -5.11 2.17
N THR A 27 6.88 -5.78 1.09
CA THR A 27 6.66 -5.30 -0.27
C THR A 27 5.46 -6.03 -0.84
N ALA A 28 4.43 -5.26 -1.23
CA ALA A 28 3.30 -5.78 -1.97
C ALA A 28 3.65 -5.82 -3.46
N ARG A 29 3.33 -6.91 -4.14
CA ARG A 29 3.38 -7.02 -5.59
C ARG A 29 1.97 -7.35 -6.07
N VAL A 30 1.43 -6.47 -6.89
CA VAL A 30 0.08 -6.61 -7.41
C VAL A 30 0.12 -6.50 -8.92
N GLU A 31 -0.40 -7.50 -9.61
CA GLU A 31 -0.57 -7.43 -11.07
C GLU A 31 -1.70 -6.46 -11.38
N VAL A 32 -1.38 -5.40 -12.12
CA VAL A 32 -2.32 -4.33 -12.48
C VAL A 32 -2.28 -4.10 -14.00
N PRO A 33 -2.72 -5.08 -14.79
CA PRO A 33 -2.56 -5.04 -16.25
C PRO A 33 -3.29 -3.86 -16.92
N THR A 34 -4.26 -3.27 -16.24
CA THR A 34 -5.03 -2.15 -16.79
C THR A 34 -4.48 -0.79 -16.40
N VAL A 35 -3.44 -0.72 -15.57
CA VAL A 35 -2.69 0.50 -15.28
C VAL A 35 -1.65 0.69 -16.39
N ILE A 36 -2.02 1.39 -17.45
CA ILE A 36 -1.27 1.42 -18.72
C ILE A 36 -0.44 2.69 -18.92
N ASN A 37 -0.61 3.71 -18.09
CA ASN A 37 0.12 4.98 -18.19
C ASN A 37 0.21 5.69 -16.85
N GLU A 38 0.93 6.82 -16.82
CA GLU A 38 1.11 7.62 -15.61
C GLU A 38 -0.18 8.18 -15.03
N ALA A 39 -1.13 8.57 -15.88
CA ALA A 39 -2.41 9.11 -15.41
C ALA A 39 -3.18 8.05 -14.60
N CYS A 40 -3.14 6.81 -15.06
CA CYS A 40 -3.74 5.67 -14.35
C CYS A 40 -3.00 5.36 -13.06
N GLU A 41 -1.67 5.42 -13.07
CA GLU A 41 -0.86 5.22 -11.88
C GLU A 41 -1.17 6.26 -10.80
N LYS A 42 -1.37 7.52 -11.20
CA LYS A 42 -1.76 8.58 -10.27
C LYS A 42 -3.09 8.29 -9.59
N ARG A 43 -4.03 7.70 -10.31
CA ARG A 43 -5.32 7.32 -9.75
C ARG A 43 -5.19 6.17 -8.74
N VAL A 44 -4.35 5.21 -9.03
CA VAL A 44 -4.05 4.13 -8.08
C VAL A 44 -3.37 4.70 -6.83
N ARG A 45 -2.42 5.59 -7.01
CA ARG A 45 -1.74 6.27 -5.90
C ARG A 45 -2.73 7.02 -5.02
N ALA A 46 -3.67 7.73 -5.63
CA ALA A 46 -4.72 8.44 -4.90
C ALA A 46 -5.63 7.47 -4.14
N ALA A 47 -5.92 6.31 -4.72
CA ALA A 47 -6.74 5.29 -4.07
C ALA A 47 -6.05 4.66 -2.85
N LEU A 48 -4.72 4.55 -2.88
CA LEU A 48 -3.95 3.98 -1.78
C LEU A 48 -3.61 5.01 -0.70
N ALA A 49 -3.70 6.30 -1.01
CA ALA A 49 -3.34 7.37 -0.08
C ALA A 49 -4.10 7.33 1.27
N PRO A 50 -5.41 6.99 1.34
CA PRO A 50 -6.12 6.89 2.61
C PRO A 50 -5.71 5.70 3.47
N LEU A 51 -5.01 4.71 2.92
CA LEU A 51 -4.64 3.50 3.65
C LEU A 51 -3.44 3.77 4.55
N LYS A 52 -3.65 3.75 5.85
CA LYS A 52 -2.56 3.90 6.81
C LYS A 52 -1.62 2.71 6.74
N GLY A 53 -0.33 3.00 6.73
CA GLY A 53 0.71 1.99 6.65
C GLY A 53 1.27 1.76 5.25
N VAL A 54 0.68 2.35 4.22
CA VAL A 54 1.21 2.30 2.86
C VAL A 54 2.24 3.41 2.67
N GLN A 55 3.43 3.04 2.18
CA GLN A 55 4.51 3.98 1.88
C GLN A 55 4.42 4.39 0.41
N LEU A 56 3.65 5.44 0.13
CA LEU A 56 3.38 5.88 -1.25
C LEU A 56 4.62 6.29 -2.03
N ASP A 57 5.65 6.79 -1.35
CA ASP A 57 6.93 7.14 -1.96
C ASP A 57 7.67 5.95 -2.56
N THR A 58 7.31 4.74 -2.15
CA THR A 58 7.90 3.49 -2.69
C THR A 58 7.08 2.88 -3.84
N LEU A 59 5.91 3.45 -4.14
CA LEU A 59 5.02 2.91 -5.16
C LEU A 59 5.63 3.08 -6.55
N ALA A 60 5.65 2.00 -7.30
CA ALA A 60 6.10 1.98 -8.70
C ALA A 60 5.27 0.97 -9.49
N VAL A 61 4.97 1.30 -10.74
CA VAL A 61 4.32 0.37 -11.66
C VAL A 61 5.28 0.14 -12.84
N THR A 62 5.67 -1.10 -13.03
CA THR A 62 6.58 -1.51 -14.11
C THR A 62 6.05 -2.78 -14.76
N ASN A 63 5.86 -2.74 -16.08
CA ASN A 63 5.38 -3.88 -16.86
C ASN A 63 4.07 -4.49 -16.30
N GLY A 64 3.14 -3.63 -15.89
CA GLY A 64 1.86 -4.08 -15.36
C GLY A 64 1.91 -4.66 -13.96
N VAL A 65 3.00 -4.47 -13.24
CA VAL A 65 3.16 -4.91 -11.85
C VAL A 65 3.39 -3.69 -10.95
N LEU A 66 2.52 -3.53 -9.98
CA LEU A 66 2.65 -2.52 -8.93
C LEU A 66 3.44 -3.10 -7.78
N THR A 67 4.45 -2.36 -7.32
CA THR A 67 5.16 -2.65 -6.08
C THR A 67 5.02 -1.47 -5.14
N VAL A 68 4.79 -1.75 -3.87
CA VAL A 68 4.69 -0.73 -2.82
C VAL A 68 5.02 -1.36 -1.49
N ARG A 69 5.70 -0.61 -0.63
CA ARG A 69 5.99 -1.07 0.72
C ARG A 69 4.84 -0.67 1.65
N TYR A 70 4.53 -1.54 2.59
CA TYR A 70 3.46 -1.31 3.55
C TYR A 70 3.79 -2.00 4.88
N ASP A 71 3.22 -1.47 5.95
CA ASP A 71 3.34 -2.05 7.29
C ASP A 71 2.26 -3.12 7.47
N SER A 72 2.67 -4.38 7.52
CA SER A 72 1.75 -5.50 7.65
C SER A 72 1.06 -5.59 9.01
N MET A 73 1.55 -4.82 9.98
CA MET A 73 0.87 -4.69 11.28
C MET A 73 -0.35 -3.78 11.20
N MET A 74 -0.45 -2.94 10.17
CA MET A 74 -1.53 -1.97 10.01
C MET A 74 -2.57 -2.41 8.99
N LEU A 75 -2.15 -3.10 7.92
CA LEU A 75 -3.06 -3.55 6.86
C LEU A 75 -2.47 -4.77 6.16
N GLY A 76 -3.28 -5.45 5.38
CA GLY A 76 -2.87 -6.60 4.60
C GLY A 76 -2.84 -6.32 3.10
N LEU A 77 -2.26 -7.24 2.35
CA LEU A 77 -2.24 -7.19 0.89
C LEU A 77 -3.65 -7.04 0.31
N LYS A 78 -4.63 -7.71 0.89
CA LYS A 78 -6.02 -7.65 0.43
C LYS A 78 -6.62 -6.26 0.51
N ASN A 79 -6.22 -5.45 1.49
CA ASN A 79 -6.68 -4.06 1.58
C ASN A 79 -6.17 -3.25 0.39
N ILE A 80 -4.93 -3.50 -0.02
CA ILE A 80 -4.32 -2.85 -1.18
C ILE A 80 -5.02 -3.30 -2.46
N GLU A 81 -5.21 -4.61 -2.64
CA GLU A 81 -5.90 -5.16 -3.80
C GLU A 81 -7.33 -4.60 -3.94
N HIS A 82 -8.08 -4.56 -2.85
CA HIS A 82 -9.44 -4.03 -2.86
C HIS A 82 -9.50 -2.53 -3.18
N ALA A 83 -8.56 -1.76 -2.66
CA ALA A 83 -8.49 -0.33 -2.97
C ALA A 83 -8.23 -0.08 -4.45
N ILE A 84 -7.37 -0.87 -5.07
CA ILE A 84 -7.07 -0.79 -6.51
C ILE A 84 -8.30 -1.19 -7.32
N LYS A 85 -8.94 -2.29 -6.95
CA LYS A 85 -10.17 -2.78 -7.59
C LYS A 85 -11.28 -1.71 -7.52
N ASP A 86 -11.49 -1.14 -6.34
CA ASP A 86 -12.52 -0.12 -6.13
C ASP A 86 -12.22 1.19 -6.87
N ALA A 87 -10.99 1.40 -7.28
CA ALA A 87 -10.59 2.53 -8.11
C ALA A 87 -10.82 2.28 -9.61
N GLY A 88 -11.21 1.06 -10.00
CA GLY A 88 -11.54 0.72 -11.37
C GLY A 88 -10.44 -0.02 -12.13
N PHE A 89 -9.48 -0.62 -11.43
CA PHE A 89 -8.36 -1.36 -12.02
C PHE A 89 -8.36 -2.81 -11.57
N ASP A 90 -7.95 -3.71 -12.47
CA ASP A 90 -7.74 -5.10 -12.09
C ASP A 90 -6.57 -5.18 -11.11
N ALA A 91 -6.73 -6.01 -10.08
CA ALA A 91 -5.71 -6.20 -9.04
C ALA A 91 -5.58 -7.69 -8.76
N ASN A 92 -4.52 -8.31 -9.26
CA ASN A 92 -4.31 -9.76 -9.19
C ASN A 92 -5.53 -10.52 -9.73
N GLU A 93 -6.17 -11.34 -8.89
CA GLU A 93 -7.36 -12.12 -9.27
C GLU A 93 -8.65 -11.30 -9.23
N PHE A 94 -8.62 -10.10 -8.66
CA PHE A 94 -9.82 -9.27 -8.51
C PHE A 94 -10.03 -8.42 -9.76
N PRO A 95 -11.13 -8.62 -10.50
CA PRO A 95 -11.46 -7.73 -11.60
C PRO A 95 -11.88 -6.35 -11.06
N ALA A 96 -11.64 -5.33 -11.86
CA ALA A 96 -12.04 -3.96 -11.53
C ALA A 96 -13.54 -3.88 -11.23
N ASP A 97 -13.89 -3.02 -10.25
CA ASP A 97 -15.29 -2.70 -10.01
C ASP A 97 -15.89 -2.06 -11.27
N PRO A 98 -16.99 -2.63 -11.83
CA PRO A 98 -17.54 -2.13 -13.10
C PRO A 98 -17.99 -0.68 -13.08
N GLU A 99 -18.54 -0.20 -11.96
CA GLU A 99 -18.97 1.19 -11.84
C GLU A 99 -17.79 2.15 -11.79
N ALA A 100 -16.74 1.79 -11.04
CA ALA A 100 -15.53 2.59 -10.98
C ALA A 100 -14.82 2.60 -12.33
N LEU A 101 -14.78 1.47 -13.03
CA LEU A 101 -14.20 1.35 -14.36
C LEU A 101 -14.86 2.31 -15.35
N ARG A 102 -16.20 2.38 -15.33
CA ARG A 102 -16.95 3.29 -16.22
C ARG A 102 -16.68 4.76 -15.96
N LYS A 103 -16.29 5.10 -14.74
CA LYS A 103 -15.98 6.49 -14.34
C LYS A 103 -14.57 6.92 -14.63
N LEU A 104 -13.71 5.99 -15.08
CA LEU A 104 -12.33 6.32 -15.41
C LEU A 104 -12.27 7.21 -16.65
N PRO A 105 -11.30 8.14 -16.74
CA PRO A 105 -11.08 8.89 -17.96
C PRO A 105 -10.72 7.94 -19.11
N GLN A 106 -10.99 8.35 -20.34
CA GLN A 106 -10.81 7.52 -21.51
C GLN A 106 -9.38 6.96 -21.63
N GLU A 107 -8.39 7.72 -21.20
CA GLU A 107 -6.98 7.32 -21.21
C GLU A 107 -6.67 6.12 -20.28
N CYS A 108 -7.55 5.84 -19.31
CA CYS A 108 -7.43 4.71 -18.39
C CYS A 108 -8.41 3.58 -18.70
N LEU A 109 -9.21 3.72 -19.73
CA LEU A 109 -10.08 2.63 -20.18
C LEU A 109 -9.28 1.65 -21.05
N PRO A 110 -9.55 0.33 -20.94
CA PRO A 110 -8.90 -0.65 -21.80
C PRO A 110 -9.24 -0.37 -23.26
N PRO A 111 -8.32 -0.62 -24.20
CA PRO A 111 -8.63 -0.45 -25.63
C PRO A 111 -9.80 -1.33 -26.04
N ALA A 112 -10.65 -0.83 -26.94
CA ALA A 112 -11.81 -1.57 -27.43
C ALA A 112 -11.42 -2.90 -28.08
N SER A 113 -10.19 -3.00 -28.59
CA SER A 113 -9.64 -4.22 -29.18
C SER A 113 -9.22 -5.27 -28.17
N ALA A 114 -9.28 -4.99 -26.85
CA ALA A 114 -8.91 -5.92 -25.79
C ALA A 114 -10.06 -6.83 -25.34
N ASN A 115 -11.24 -6.71 -25.95
CA ASN A 115 -12.40 -7.56 -25.65
C ASN A 115 -12.42 -8.82 -26.50
#